data_71841c942ea6a40ab33c834c27610606
#
_entry.id   71841c942ea6a40ab33c834c27610606
#
_cell.length_a   1.000
_cell.length_b   1.000
_cell.length_c   1.000
_cell.angle_alpha   90.00
_cell.angle_beta   90.00
_cell.angle_gamma   90.00
#
_symmetry.space_group_name_H-M   'P 1'
#
loop_
_entity.id
_entity.type
_entity.pdbx_description
1 polymer ?
#
loop_
_entity_poly.entity_id
_entity_poly.type
_entity_poly.pdbx_seq_one_letter_code
_entity_poly.pdbx_strand_id
1 'polypeptide(L)'
;AISSQNFAQFLQWIKDNKWQPIRLEDVWQARNAGKALPERALLLTVDDGVSSAYTHIFPLLKLHKIPAVFAIPTSWINGNTKDAIEAYGTSNLMTWQQMREMQASGLVEFGSHSDNLHYGIAANPQTNLEFAAITRQYFPQSESYETDEAFRRRVLNDLQQSKQILDKELGTNTRAIFWPYGAVTKETEELA
;
A
#
# COMPACT_ATOMS: atom_id res chain seq x y z
N ALA A 1 0.20 -12.01 10.79
CA ALA A 1 0.56 -12.68 9.53
C ALA A 1 -0.39 -13.87 9.29
N ILE A 2 -0.71 -14.16 8.02
CA ILE A 2 -1.51 -15.32 7.61
C ILE A 2 -0.58 -16.45 7.16
N SER A 3 -0.89 -17.70 7.50
CA SER A 3 -0.14 -18.85 6.98
C SER A 3 -0.49 -19.11 5.51
N SER A 4 0.43 -19.71 4.74
CA SER A 4 0.18 -20.07 3.34
C SER A 4 -1.03 -21.02 3.22
N GLN A 5 -1.22 -21.93 4.17
CA GLN A 5 -2.37 -22.83 4.21
C GLN A 5 -3.69 -22.05 4.39
N ASN A 6 -3.75 -21.14 5.36
CA ASN A 6 -4.96 -20.33 5.57
C ASN A 6 -5.24 -19.41 4.39
N PHE A 7 -4.20 -18.88 3.75
CA PHE A 7 -4.38 -18.07 2.55
C PHE A 7 -4.91 -18.90 1.38
N ALA A 8 -4.40 -20.11 1.16
CA ALA A 8 -4.93 -21.01 0.14
C ALA A 8 -6.40 -21.38 0.40
N GLN A 9 -6.77 -21.65 1.66
CA GLN A 9 -8.16 -21.90 2.05
C GLN A 9 -9.04 -20.66 1.80
N PHE A 10 -8.54 -19.47 2.08
CA PHE A 10 -9.26 -18.23 1.78
C PHE A 10 -9.48 -18.04 0.28
N LEU A 11 -8.48 -18.30 -0.56
CA LEU A 11 -8.64 -18.23 -2.02
C LEU A 11 -9.65 -19.26 -2.54
N GLN A 12 -9.68 -20.46 -1.95
CA GLN A 12 -10.70 -21.45 -2.28
C GLN A 12 -12.08 -20.98 -1.82
N TRP A 13 -12.19 -20.43 -0.60
CA TRP A 13 -13.45 -19.90 -0.08
C TRP A 13 -14.03 -18.78 -0.98
N ILE A 14 -13.20 -17.91 -1.54
CA ILE A 14 -13.61 -16.87 -2.51
C ILE A 14 -14.35 -17.54 -3.68
N LYS A 15 -13.80 -18.62 -4.24
CA LYS A 15 -14.40 -19.33 -5.36
C LYS A 15 -15.71 -20.04 -4.98
N ASP A 16 -15.69 -20.79 -3.89
CA ASP A 16 -16.83 -21.56 -3.41
C ASP A 16 -18.04 -20.66 -3.09
N ASN A 17 -17.77 -19.45 -2.63
CA ASN A 17 -18.79 -18.44 -2.32
C ASN A 17 -19.10 -17.52 -3.51
N LYS A 18 -18.57 -17.80 -4.70
CA LYS A 18 -18.85 -17.08 -5.96
C LYS A 18 -18.50 -15.59 -5.90
N TRP A 19 -17.52 -15.21 -5.08
CA TRP A 19 -16.92 -13.88 -5.17
C TRP A 19 -16.18 -13.75 -6.50
N GLN A 20 -16.25 -12.58 -7.09
CA GLN A 20 -15.61 -12.28 -8.37
C GLN A 20 -14.42 -11.36 -8.14
N PRO A 21 -13.19 -11.92 -8.08
CA PRO A 21 -11.99 -11.11 -7.95
C PRO A 21 -11.86 -10.18 -9.15
N ILE A 22 -11.71 -8.90 -8.85
CA ILE A 22 -11.57 -7.83 -9.84
C ILE A 22 -10.19 -7.19 -9.74
N ARG A 23 -9.83 -6.43 -10.76
CA ARG A 23 -8.61 -5.65 -10.83
C ARG A 23 -8.83 -4.22 -10.32
N LEU A 24 -7.75 -3.54 -9.99
CA LEU A 24 -7.77 -2.12 -9.71
C LEU A 24 -8.29 -1.32 -10.92
N GLU A 25 -7.91 -1.74 -12.12
CA GLU A 25 -8.44 -1.15 -13.36
C GLU A 25 -9.97 -1.24 -13.46
N ASP A 26 -10.60 -2.34 -13.02
CA ASP A 26 -12.05 -2.46 -13.01
C ASP A 26 -12.72 -1.45 -12.06
N VAL A 27 -12.12 -1.23 -10.88
CA VAL A 27 -12.57 -0.21 -9.94
C VAL A 27 -12.46 1.19 -10.57
N TRP A 28 -11.34 1.46 -11.23
CA TRP A 28 -11.13 2.73 -11.93
C TRP A 28 -12.14 2.95 -13.04
N GLN A 29 -12.42 1.94 -13.86
CA GLN A 29 -13.41 1.99 -14.93
C GLN A 29 -14.82 2.18 -14.38
N ALA A 30 -15.15 1.53 -13.27
CA ALA A 30 -16.45 1.70 -12.62
C ALA A 30 -16.65 3.14 -12.12
N ARG A 31 -15.62 3.70 -11.47
CA ARG A 31 -15.67 5.05 -10.92
C ARG A 31 -15.73 6.15 -11.98
N ASN A 32 -14.94 6.01 -13.05
CA ASN A 32 -14.71 7.10 -13.99
C ASN A 32 -15.46 6.95 -15.33
N ALA A 33 -15.81 5.73 -15.71
CA ALA A 33 -16.50 5.44 -16.98
C ALA A 33 -17.88 4.79 -16.78
N GLY A 34 -18.36 4.65 -15.54
CA GLY A 34 -19.68 4.09 -15.25
C GLY A 34 -19.82 2.59 -15.57
N LYS A 35 -18.71 1.86 -15.74
CA LYS A 35 -18.73 0.41 -15.96
C LYS A 35 -19.24 -0.29 -14.70
N ALA A 36 -20.31 -1.09 -14.82
CA ALA A 36 -20.81 -1.85 -13.68
C ALA A 36 -19.81 -2.89 -13.20
N LEU A 37 -19.59 -2.97 -11.89
CA LEU A 37 -18.87 -4.07 -11.26
C LEU A 37 -19.77 -5.30 -11.12
N PRO A 38 -19.20 -6.51 -11.06
CA PRO A 38 -19.96 -7.71 -10.72
C PRO A 38 -20.66 -7.57 -9.37
N GLU A 39 -21.81 -8.26 -9.19
CA GLU A 39 -22.57 -8.20 -7.95
C GLU A 39 -21.75 -8.56 -6.70
N ARG A 40 -20.84 -9.50 -6.82
CA ARG A 40 -19.95 -9.94 -5.73
C ARG A 40 -18.49 -9.61 -6.06
N ALA A 41 -18.23 -8.37 -6.46
CA ALA A 41 -16.88 -7.91 -6.74
C ALA A 41 -16.00 -7.93 -5.48
N LEU A 42 -14.76 -8.43 -5.61
CA LEU A 42 -13.75 -8.46 -4.56
C LEU A 42 -12.43 -7.91 -5.10
N LEU A 43 -11.95 -6.82 -4.57
CA LEU A 43 -10.57 -6.37 -4.78
C LEU A 43 -9.69 -6.94 -3.66
N LEU A 44 -8.78 -7.84 -4.02
CA LEU A 44 -7.82 -8.39 -3.07
C LEU A 44 -6.60 -7.48 -2.98
N THR A 45 -6.21 -7.07 -1.78
CA THR A 45 -5.05 -6.22 -1.55
C THR A 45 -4.04 -6.89 -0.62
N VAL A 46 -2.76 -6.60 -0.82
CA VAL A 46 -1.64 -7.07 0.01
C VAL A 46 -0.68 -5.90 0.23
N ASP A 47 -0.45 -5.57 1.49
CA ASP A 47 0.34 -4.40 1.86
C ASP A 47 1.82 -4.73 2.13
N ASP A 48 2.64 -3.68 2.33
CA ASP A 48 4.01 -3.65 2.87
C ASP A 48 5.12 -4.19 1.97
N GLY A 49 4.83 -4.94 0.94
CA GLY A 49 5.87 -5.42 0.02
C GLY A 49 6.85 -6.43 0.63
N VAL A 50 6.42 -7.24 1.62
CA VAL A 50 7.27 -8.25 2.24
C VAL A 50 7.66 -9.37 1.27
N SER A 51 8.88 -9.93 1.41
CA SER A 51 9.40 -10.97 0.51
C SER A 51 8.55 -12.24 0.47
N SER A 52 7.86 -12.56 1.59
CA SER A 52 6.91 -13.68 1.64
C SER A 52 5.70 -13.50 0.71
N ALA A 53 5.38 -12.28 0.33
CA ALA A 53 4.33 -12.03 -0.65
C ALA A 53 4.71 -12.54 -2.05
N TYR A 54 5.97 -12.40 -2.44
CA TYR A 54 6.50 -12.98 -3.67
C TYR A 54 6.64 -14.51 -3.58
N THR A 55 7.18 -15.02 -2.48
CA THR A 55 7.53 -16.45 -2.37
C THR A 55 6.35 -17.37 -2.01
N HIS A 56 5.30 -16.85 -1.39
CA HIS A 56 4.16 -17.65 -0.90
C HIS A 56 2.81 -17.18 -1.47
N ILE A 57 2.53 -15.87 -1.45
CA ILE A 57 1.23 -15.35 -1.91
C ILE A 57 1.13 -15.42 -3.43
N PHE A 58 2.13 -14.91 -4.15
CA PHE A 58 2.09 -14.86 -5.61
C PHE A 58 1.94 -16.22 -6.30
N PRO A 59 2.64 -17.32 -5.90
CA PRO A 59 2.39 -18.65 -6.45
C PRO A 59 0.94 -19.11 -6.26
N LEU A 60 0.33 -18.82 -5.12
CA LEU A 60 -1.05 -19.18 -4.85
C LEU A 60 -2.03 -18.35 -5.70
N LEU A 61 -1.78 -17.06 -5.88
CA LEU A 61 -2.57 -16.23 -6.81
C LEU A 61 -2.51 -16.78 -8.24
N LYS A 62 -1.34 -17.22 -8.72
CA LYS A 62 -1.19 -17.86 -10.04
C LYS A 62 -1.97 -19.16 -10.12
N LEU A 63 -1.85 -20.03 -9.12
CA LEU A 63 -2.56 -21.32 -9.07
C LEU A 63 -4.08 -21.13 -9.11
N HIS A 64 -4.59 -20.15 -8.37
CA HIS A 64 -6.02 -19.86 -8.28
C HIS A 64 -6.52 -18.92 -9.38
N LYS A 65 -5.62 -18.29 -10.16
CA LYS A 65 -5.91 -17.26 -11.19
C LYS A 65 -6.69 -16.08 -10.60
N ILE A 66 -6.31 -15.64 -9.40
CA ILE A 66 -6.94 -14.51 -8.70
C ILE A 66 -6.05 -13.29 -8.83
N PRO A 67 -6.56 -12.18 -9.37
CA PRO A 67 -5.82 -10.92 -9.40
C PRO A 67 -5.72 -10.31 -7.99
N ALA A 68 -4.66 -9.53 -7.78
CA ALA A 68 -4.47 -8.78 -6.53
C ALA A 68 -3.71 -7.47 -6.78
N VAL A 69 -3.89 -6.51 -5.88
CA VAL A 69 -3.12 -5.27 -5.83
C VAL A 69 -2.16 -5.31 -4.66
N PHE A 70 -0.91 -4.95 -4.91
CA PHE A 70 0.11 -4.86 -3.86
C PHE A 70 0.39 -3.39 -3.58
N ALA A 71 0.17 -2.97 -2.33
CA ALA A 71 0.43 -1.63 -1.86
C ALA A 71 1.85 -1.54 -1.31
N ILE A 72 2.68 -0.66 -1.87
CA ILE A 72 4.12 -0.64 -1.64
C ILE A 72 4.55 0.66 -0.96
N PRO A 73 5.15 0.59 0.25
CA PRO A 73 5.87 1.70 0.86
C PRO A 73 7.23 1.83 0.18
N THR A 74 7.40 2.82 -0.70
CA THR A 74 8.52 2.85 -1.65
C THR A 74 9.86 3.08 -0.99
N SER A 75 9.94 3.85 0.10
CA SER A 75 11.17 4.04 0.86
C SER A 75 11.67 2.73 1.50
N TRP A 76 10.76 1.82 1.87
CA TRP A 76 11.11 0.52 2.44
C TRP A 76 11.86 -0.34 1.43
N ILE A 77 11.34 -0.39 0.19
CA ILE A 77 11.94 -1.19 -0.88
C ILE A 77 13.32 -0.66 -1.28
N ASN A 78 13.52 0.66 -1.20
CA ASN A 78 14.82 1.27 -1.44
C ASN A 78 15.83 1.05 -0.29
N GLY A 79 15.44 0.33 0.76
CA GLY A 79 16.37 -0.26 1.73
C GLY A 79 16.78 0.65 2.89
N ASN A 80 16.05 1.74 3.18
CA ASN A 80 16.60 2.81 4.00
C ASN A 80 15.78 3.19 5.24
N THR A 81 14.76 2.45 5.63
CA THR A 81 14.00 2.84 6.80
C THR A 81 14.21 1.91 7.97
N LYS A 82 14.43 2.53 9.14
CA LYS A 82 14.49 1.84 10.42
C LYS A 82 13.20 1.06 10.67
N ASP A 83 12.05 1.66 10.34
CA ASP A 83 10.73 1.08 10.55
C ASP A 83 10.52 -0.24 9.80
N ALA A 84 11.00 -0.33 8.54
CA ALA A 84 10.95 -1.57 7.76
C ALA A 84 11.80 -2.68 8.39
N ILE A 85 12.99 -2.34 8.89
CA ILE A 85 13.89 -3.29 9.54
C ILE A 85 13.30 -3.75 10.88
N GLU A 86 12.70 -2.86 11.65
CA GLU A 86 12.03 -3.20 12.92
C GLU A 86 10.79 -4.08 12.69
N ALA A 87 10.01 -3.80 11.65
CA ALA A 87 8.79 -4.55 11.36
C ALA A 87 9.06 -5.95 10.79
N TYR A 88 10.02 -6.08 9.88
CA TYR A 88 10.19 -7.29 9.07
C TYR A 88 11.61 -7.87 9.09
N GLY A 89 12.58 -7.18 9.66
CA GLY A 89 13.99 -7.56 9.65
C GLY A 89 14.70 -7.22 8.33
N THR A 90 16.00 -7.37 8.35
CA THR A 90 16.87 -7.09 7.21
C THR A 90 16.58 -8.04 6.05
N SER A 91 16.47 -7.51 4.83
CA SER A 91 16.31 -8.29 3.58
C SER A 91 14.98 -9.07 3.46
N ASN A 92 13.98 -8.77 4.24
CA ASN A 92 12.68 -9.42 4.17
C ASN A 92 11.63 -8.68 3.30
N LEU A 93 12.08 -7.73 2.47
CA LEU A 93 11.23 -7.04 1.50
C LEU A 93 11.45 -7.58 0.08
N MET A 94 10.45 -7.42 -0.77
CA MET A 94 10.55 -7.71 -2.19
C MET A 94 11.54 -6.76 -2.88
N THR A 95 12.13 -7.23 -3.97
CA THR A 95 12.92 -6.38 -4.88
C THR A 95 12.04 -5.84 -6.02
N TRP A 96 12.45 -4.73 -6.63
CA TRP A 96 11.79 -4.21 -7.83
C TRP A 96 11.76 -5.22 -8.98
N GLN A 97 12.78 -6.08 -9.10
CA GLN A 97 12.80 -7.16 -10.09
C GLN A 97 11.66 -8.16 -9.83
N GLN A 98 11.48 -8.62 -8.61
CA GLN A 98 10.39 -9.51 -8.24
C GLN A 98 9.02 -8.89 -8.54
N MET A 99 8.86 -7.59 -8.24
CA MET A 99 7.61 -6.89 -8.54
C MET A 99 7.36 -6.81 -10.06
N ARG A 100 8.38 -6.56 -10.87
CA ARG A 100 8.23 -6.60 -12.35
C ARG A 100 7.83 -7.99 -12.85
N GLU A 101 8.37 -9.06 -12.27
CA GLU A 101 7.96 -10.43 -12.59
C GLU A 101 6.49 -10.70 -12.21
N MET A 102 6.06 -10.23 -11.04
CA MET A 102 4.66 -10.32 -10.61
C MET A 102 3.73 -9.57 -11.56
N GLN A 103 4.09 -8.35 -11.94
CA GLN A 103 3.33 -7.53 -12.88
C GLN A 103 3.24 -8.20 -14.27
N ALA A 104 4.34 -8.75 -14.77
CA ALA A 104 4.38 -9.44 -16.06
C ALA A 104 3.47 -10.67 -16.14
N SER A 105 3.08 -11.24 -15.00
CA SER A 105 2.08 -12.32 -14.94
C SER A 105 0.70 -11.89 -15.39
N GLY A 106 0.43 -10.60 -15.39
CA GLY A 106 -0.87 -10.03 -15.66
C GLY A 106 -1.90 -10.19 -14.53
N LEU A 107 -1.54 -10.79 -13.39
CA LEU A 107 -2.41 -10.97 -12.23
C LEU A 107 -2.19 -9.92 -11.13
N VAL A 108 -1.03 -9.26 -11.13
CA VAL A 108 -0.65 -8.34 -10.06
C VAL A 108 -0.58 -6.91 -10.59
N GLU A 109 -1.24 -6.02 -9.88
CA GLU A 109 -1.13 -4.58 -10.02
C GLU A 109 -0.48 -4.00 -8.76
N PHE A 110 0.11 -2.82 -8.89
CA PHE A 110 0.75 -2.14 -7.77
C PHE A 110 0.10 -0.78 -7.51
N GLY A 111 -0.01 -0.45 -6.23
CA GLY A 111 -0.44 0.85 -5.74
C GLY A 111 0.52 1.41 -4.70
N SER A 112 0.37 2.67 -4.36
CA SER A 112 1.16 3.31 -3.32
C SER A 112 0.67 2.88 -1.93
N HIS A 113 1.63 2.65 -1.00
CA HIS A 113 1.39 2.60 0.43
C HIS A 113 2.14 3.74 1.12
N SER A 114 2.17 4.93 0.48
CA SER A 114 3.03 6.10 0.72
C SER A 114 4.50 5.86 0.34
N ASP A 115 5.31 6.90 0.34
CA ASP A 115 6.75 6.71 0.33
C ASP A 115 7.25 6.41 1.73
N ASN A 116 7.02 7.31 2.66
CA ASN A 116 7.54 7.23 4.03
C ASN A 116 6.56 7.84 5.04
N LEU A 117 5.27 7.42 5.05
CA LEU A 117 4.29 7.80 6.08
C LEU A 117 3.87 6.62 6.96
N HIS A 118 4.54 5.48 6.82
CA HIS A 118 4.22 4.26 7.56
C HIS A 118 4.94 4.21 8.91
N TYR A 119 4.75 5.25 9.73
CA TYR A 119 5.31 5.34 11.09
C TYR A 119 4.49 6.29 11.97
N GLY A 120 4.82 6.29 13.27
CA GLY A 120 4.23 7.19 14.25
C GLY A 120 5.09 8.44 14.48
N ILE A 121 4.44 9.59 14.65
CA ILE A 121 5.09 10.86 15.00
C ILE A 121 4.55 11.39 16.33
N ALA A 122 5.35 12.18 17.04
CA ALA A 122 4.91 12.84 18.27
C ALA A 122 3.71 13.75 17.98
N ALA A 123 2.58 13.46 18.62
CA ALA A 123 1.32 14.18 18.42
C ALA A 123 1.02 15.25 19.48
N ASN A 124 1.77 15.27 20.57
CA ASN A 124 1.54 16.18 21.70
C ASN A 124 2.80 16.35 22.56
N PRO A 125 2.78 17.26 23.57
CA PRO A 125 3.90 17.47 24.50
C PRO A 125 4.33 16.21 25.27
N GLN A 126 3.44 15.23 25.46
CA GLN A 126 3.75 13.95 26.11
C GLN A 126 4.43 12.96 25.15
N THR A 127 4.65 13.36 23.90
CA THR A 127 5.26 12.56 22.83
C THR A 127 4.51 11.25 22.51
N ASN A 128 3.19 11.22 22.75
CA ASN A 128 2.38 10.12 22.27
C ASN A 128 2.47 10.03 20.75
N LEU A 129 2.63 8.79 20.25
CA LEU A 129 2.77 8.57 18.82
C LEU A 129 1.40 8.40 18.15
N GLU A 130 1.21 9.10 17.04
CA GLU A 130 0.06 8.98 16.16
C GLU A 130 0.53 8.84 14.71
N PHE A 131 -0.34 8.36 13.83
CA PHE A 131 0.01 8.06 12.44
C PHE A 131 0.45 9.29 11.65
N ALA A 132 1.63 9.22 11.04
CA ALA A 132 2.25 10.34 10.34
C ALA A 132 1.40 10.90 9.20
N ALA A 133 0.59 10.06 8.56
CA ALA A 133 -0.26 10.45 7.43
C ALA A 133 -1.35 11.47 7.82
N ILE A 134 -1.81 11.48 9.07
CA ILE A 134 -2.97 12.28 9.50
C ILE A 134 -2.68 13.26 10.62
N THR A 135 -1.46 13.24 11.17
CA THR A 135 -1.11 13.96 12.40
C THR A 135 -0.15 15.11 12.10
N ARG A 136 -0.40 16.29 12.69
CA ARG A 136 0.59 17.37 12.75
C ARG A 136 1.60 17.05 13.82
N GLN A 137 2.87 17.03 13.43
CA GLN A 137 3.97 16.71 14.34
C GLN A 137 4.11 17.76 15.43
N TYR A 138 4.26 17.31 16.66
CA TYR A 138 4.72 18.17 17.74
C TYR A 138 6.25 18.21 17.82
N PHE A 139 6.84 19.40 17.95
CA PHE A 139 8.27 19.61 18.05
C PHE A 139 8.63 20.02 19.50
N PRO A 140 9.17 19.10 20.33
CA PRO A 140 9.46 19.38 21.73
C PRO A 140 10.46 20.54 21.94
N GLN A 141 11.41 20.72 21.02
CA GLN A 141 12.46 21.74 21.14
C GLN A 141 11.92 23.17 21.02
N SER A 142 10.86 23.36 20.25
CA SER A 142 10.22 24.66 20.02
C SER A 142 8.85 24.78 20.68
N GLU A 143 8.42 23.71 21.39
CA GLU A 143 7.09 23.61 22.01
C GLU A 143 5.95 24.00 21.05
N SER A 144 6.06 23.59 19.79
CA SER A 144 5.13 23.98 18.73
C SER A 144 4.66 22.79 17.89
N TYR A 145 3.57 22.98 17.17
CA TYR A 145 3.07 22.01 16.22
C TYR A 145 3.49 22.36 14.79
N GLU A 146 3.57 21.35 13.96
CA GLU A 146 3.65 21.50 12.50
C GLU A 146 2.48 22.37 12.01
N THR A 147 2.78 23.36 11.16
CA THR A 147 1.72 24.21 10.57
C THR A 147 0.89 23.42 9.57
N ASP A 148 -0.32 23.89 9.27
CA ASP A 148 -1.19 23.26 8.27
C ASP A 148 -0.51 23.21 6.90
N GLU A 149 0.18 24.26 6.49
CA GLU A 149 0.91 24.30 5.21
C GLU A 149 2.07 23.32 5.19
N ALA A 150 2.80 23.17 6.31
CA ALA A 150 3.91 22.22 6.40
C ALA A 150 3.40 20.77 6.35
N PHE A 151 2.32 20.47 7.07
CA PHE A 151 1.66 19.19 7.05
C PHE A 151 1.20 18.80 5.64
N ARG A 152 0.42 19.69 4.99
CA ARG A 152 -0.08 19.45 3.62
C ARG A 152 1.06 19.22 2.64
N ARG A 153 2.11 20.03 2.72
CA ARG A 153 3.29 19.87 1.87
C ARG A 153 4.02 18.55 2.12
N ARG A 154 4.17 18.14 3.39
CA ARG A 154 4.80 16.87 3.75
C ARG A 154 4.04 15.69 3.18
N VAL A 155 2.72 15.63 3.37
CA VAL A 155 1.88 14.55 2.86
C VAL A 155 1.88 14.56 1.33
N LEU A 156 1.64 15.69 0.69
CA LEU A 156 1.61 15.79 -0.78
C LEU A 156 2.95 15.39 -1.42
N ASN A 157 4.07 15.85 -0.86
CA ASN A 157 5.39 15.48 -1.37
C ASN A 157 5.64 13.97 -1.25
N ASP A 158 5.24 13.36 -0.17
CA ASP A 158 5.37 11.92 0.06
C ASP A 158 4.57 11.12 -0.97
N LEU A 159 3.30 11.47 -1.20
CA LEU A 159 2.45 10.82 -2.20
C LEU A 159 3.02 10.97 -3.61
N GLN A 160 3.50 12.15 -3.96
CA GLN A 160 4.13 12.40 -5.26
C GLN A 160 5.42 11.61 -5.42
N GLN A 161 6.26 11.53 -4.40
CA GLN A 161 7.49 10.74 -4.39
C GLN A 161 7.18 9.26 -4.59
N SER A 162 6.25 8.70 -3.83
CA SER A 162 5.83 7.31 -3.98
C SER A 162 5.34 7.01 -5.40
N LYS A 163 4.46 7.87 -5.94
CA LYS A 163 3.98 7.73 -7.31
C LYS A 163 5.13 7.74 -8.32
N GLN A 164 6.04 8.70 -8.23
CA GLN A 164 7.18 8.83 -9.16
C GLN A 164 8.09 7.60 -9.14
N ILE A 165 8.35 7.05 -7.95
CA ILE A 165 9.17 5.84 -7.79
C ILE A 165 8.48 4.63 -8.43
N LEU A 166 7.20 4.38 -8.10
CA LEU A 166 6.43 3.28 -8.66
C LEU A 166 6.34 3.37 -10.19
N ASP A 167 6.02 4.54 -10.72
CA ASP A 167 5.91 4.75 -12.16
C ASP A 167 7.24 4.51 -12.87
N LYS A 168 8.35 4.95 -12.29
CA LYS A 168 9.68 4.74 -12.82
C LYS A 168 10.10 3.26 -12.79
N GLU A 169 9.95 2.62 -11.64
CA GLU A 169 10.46 1.26 -11.41
C GLU A 169 9.62 0.18 -12.08
N LEU A 170 8.32 0.40 -12.23
CA LEU A 170 7.37 -0.57 -12.78
C LEU A 170 6.83 -0.19 -14.16
N GLY A 171 7.17 0.99 -14.67
CA GLY A 171 6.68 1.45 -15.97
C GLY A 171 5.14 1.66 -16.00
N THR A 172 4.57 2.06 -14.87
CA THR A 172 3.12 2.19 -14.67
C THR A 172 2.67 3.66 -14.63
N ASN A 173 1.39 3.87 -14.51
CA ASN A 173 0.79 5.13 -14.08
C ASN A 173 0.00 4.84 -12.81
N THR A 174 0.65 4.96 -11.67
CA THR A 174 0.06 4.69 -10.34
C THR A 174 -1.10 5.64 -10.07
N ARG A 175 -2.28 5.08 -9.72
CA ARG A 175 -3.53 5.82 -9.57
C ARG A 175 -4.26 5.51 -8.26
N ALA A 176 -3.64 4.76 -7.36
CA ALA A 176 -4.24 4.38 -6.09
C ALA A 176 -3.25 4.48 -4.95
N ILE A 177 -3.72 5.01 -3.84
CA ILE A 177 -3.10 4.95 -2.52
C ILE A 177 -3.89 4.02 -1.62
N PHE A 178 -3.20 3.16 -0.91
CA PHE A 178 -3.69 2.39 0.22
C PHE A 178 -3.02 2.98 1.46
N TRP A 179 -3.82 3.59 2.31
CA TRP A 179 -3.27 4.36 3.42
C TRP A 179 -2.65 3.46 4.48
N PRO A 180 -1.40 3.72 4.93
CA PRO A 180 -0.80 3.02 6.06
C PRO A 180 -1.73 3.04 7.28
N TYR A 181 -1.90 1.89 7.91
CA TYR A 181 -2.81 1.69 9.06
C TYR A 181 -4.30 2.00 8.76
N GLY A 182 -4.69 2.21 7.52
CA GLY A 182 -5.99 2.75 7.16
C GLY A 182 -6.22 4.19 7.62
N ALA A 183 -5.15 4.90 8.01
CA ALA A 183 -5.22 6.24 8.56
C ALA A 183 -5.39 7.27 7.44
N VAL A 184 -6.60 7.77 7.29
CA VAL A 184 -6.99 8.78 6.30
C VAL A 184 -7.94 9.80 6.92
N THR A 185 -7.82 11.06 6.52
CA THR A 185 -8.76 12.13 6.81
C THR A 185 -9.27 12.71 5.50
N LYS A 186 -10.37 13.47 5.55
CA LYS A 186 -10.86 14.18 4.37
C LYS A 186 -9.78 15.08 3.76
N GLU A 187 -8.99 15.75 4.59
CA GLU A 187 -7.89 16.61 4.14
C GLU A 187 -6.82 15.81 3.37
N THR A 188 -6.41 14.65 3.88
CA THR A 188 -5.39 13.83 3.22
C THR A 188 -5.93 13.09 1.99
N GLU A 189 -7.21 12.75 1.98
CA GLU A 189 -7.90 12.24 0.79
C GLU A 189 -7.93 13.29 -0.35
N GLU A 190 -8.14 14.56 -0.03
CA GLU A 190 -8.12 15.66 -1.00
C GLU A 190 -6.71 15.96 -1.57
N LEU A 191 -5.66 15.52 -0.88
CA LEU A 191 -4.26 15.65 -1.34
C LEU A 191 -3.83 14.52 -2.28
N ALA A 192 -4.51 13.37 -2.24
CA ALA A 192 -4.20 12.18 -3.01
C ALA A 192 -4.84 12.20 -4.41
#